data_a6034e387771c9c3d136bfd9bd1888d9
#
_entry.id   a6034e387771c9c3d136bfd9bd1888d9
#
_cell.length_a   1.000
_cell.length_b   1.000
_cell.length_c   1.000
_cell.angle_alpha   90.00
_cell.angle_beta   90.00
_cell.angle_gamma   90.00
#
_symmetry.space_group_name_H-M   'P 1'
#
loop_
_entity.id
_entity.type
_entity.pdbx_description
1 polymer ?
#
loop_
_entity_poly.entity_id
_entity_poly.type
_entity_poly.pdbx_seq_one_letter_code
_entity_poly.pdbx_strand_id
1 'polypeptide(L)'
;MIKNLNQLKRILRPGMRLEVIGHCRPGCIGQLREVTWVNTQGFYTKTLNPPDPKLNAANEGRGAILWWGAARTWEFEDGVCKSYTYGEHTAETLIMAFRVLEKEAA
;
A
#
# COMPACT_ATOMS: atom_id res chain seq x y z
N MET A 1 15.45 4.88 -1.95
CA MET A 1 14.27 5.32 -1.17
C MET A 1 13.22 5.90 -2.10
N ILE A 2 11.99 5.45 -1.98
CA ILE A 2 10.88 5.92 -2.83
C ILE A 2 10.50 7.33 -2.42
N LYS A 3 10.53 8.28 -3.37
CA LYS A 3 10.32 9.71 -3.09
C LYS A 3 9.08 10.31 -3.75
N ASN A 4 8.47 9.60 -4.69
CA ASN A 4 7.29 10.10 -5.38
C ASN A 4 6.47 8.96 -5.98
N LEU A 5 5.26 9.29 -6.44
CA LEU A 5 4.33 8.30 -6.98
C LEU A 5 4.87 7.60 -8.22
N ASN A 6 5.55 8.32 -9.11
CA ASN A 6 6.10 7.70 -10.32
C ASN A 6 7.16 6.65 -10.00
N GLN A 7 7.99 6.91 -8.99
CA GLN A 7 8.95 5.91 -8.52
C GLN A 7 8.25 4.68 -7.95
N LEU A 8 7.22 4.88 -7.13
CA LEU A 8 6.45 3.78 -6.55
C LEU A 8 5.85 2.90 -7.64
N LYS A 9 5.21 3.52 -8.64
CA LYS A 9 4.61 2.79 -9.77
C LYS A 9 5.63 1.96 -10.54
N ARG A 10 6.86 2.48 -10.70
CA ARG A 10 7.92 1.77 -11.43
C ARG A 10 8.52 0.62 -10.64
N ILE A 11 8.60 0.78 -9.32
CA ILE A 11 9.27 -0.20 -8.46
C ILE A 11 8.34 -1.34 -8.09
N LEU A 12 7.07 -1.04 -7.81
CA LEU A 12 6.14 -2.01 -7.22
C LEU A 12 5.83 -3.15 -8.19
N ARG A 13 5.99 -4.38 -7.72
CA ARG A 13 5.75 -5.61 -8.50
C ARG A 13 5.06 -6.65 -7.63
N PRO A 14 4.26 -7.55 -8.24
CA PRO A 14 3.73 -8.70 -7.51
C PRO A 14 4.84 -9.49 -6.83
N GLY A 15 4.56 -9.94 -5.62
CA GLY A 15 5.54 -10.66 -4.80
C GLY A 15 6.30 -9.79 -3.82
N MET A 16 6.31 -8.48 -4.02
CA MET A 16 6.92 -7.55 -3.07
C MET A 16 6.05 -7.43 -1.82
N ARG A 17 6.69 -7.14 -0.69
CA ARG A 17 6.01 -7.05 0.59
C ARG A 17 5.96 -5.62 1.11
N LEU A 18 4.90 -5.32 1.84
CA LEU A 18 4.66 -4.02 2.45
C LEU A 18 4.41 -4.20 3.94
N GLU A 19 4.91 -3.26 4.72
CA GLU A 19 4.54 -3.11 6.13
C GLU A 19 3.56 -1.94 6.26
N VAL A 20 2.39 -2.17 6.83
CA VAL A 20 1.38 -1.12 7.04
C VAL A 20 1.75 -0.34 8.30
N ILE A 21 2.09 0.94 8.11
CA ILE A 21 2.49 1.85 9.20
C ILE A 21 1.29 2.61 9.74
N GLY A 22 0.36 2.99 8.86
CA GLY A 22 -0.87 3.67 9.23
C GLY A 22 -2.00 3.26 8.30
N HIS A 23 -3.23 3.37 8.77
CA HIS A 23 -4.39 2.97 7.98
C HIS A 23 -5.65 3.62 8.53
N CYS A 24 -6.64 3.87 7.64
CA CYS A 24 -7.95 4.38 8.06
C CYS A 24 -8.69 3.40 8.96
N ARG A 25 -8.35 2.12 8.89
CA ARG A 25 -8.84 1.09 9.82
C ARG A 25 -7.70 0.72 10.78
N PRO A 26 -7.80 1.07 12.07
CA PRO A 26 -6.70 0.82 13.00
C PRO A 26 -6.25 -0.64 13.09
N GLY A 27 -7.17 -1.58 12.88
CA GLY A 27 -6.84 -3.02 12.89
C GLY A 27 -5.90 -3.46 11.78
N CYS A 28 -5.69 -2.63 10.75
CA CYS A 28 -4.75 -2.94 9.68
C CYS A 28 -3.33 -2.47 9.98
N ILE A 29 -3.12 -1.63 10.99
CA ILE A 29 -1.80 -1.12 11.34
C ILE A 29 -0.92 -2.26 11.83
N GLY A 30 0.29 -2.34 11.30
CA GLY A 30 1.24 -3.40 11.63
C GLY A 30 1.14 -4.64 10.76
N GLN A 31 0.17 -4.70 9.85
CA GLN A 31 0.04 -5.85 8.94
C GLN A 31 1.23 -5.95 7.99
N LEU A 32 1.67 -7.18 7.74
CA LEU A 32 2.54 -7.51 6.63
C LEU A 32 1.67 -7.92 5.45
N ARG A 33 1.84 -7.27 4.32
CA ARG A 33 1.07 -7.55 3.10
C ARG A 33 1.98 -7.92 1.95
N GLU A 34 1.44 -8.65 0.99
CA GLU A 34 2.14 -8.97 -0.26
C GLU A 34 1.36 -8.41 -1.43
N VAL A 35 2.09 -7.75 -2.34
CA VAL A 35 1.50 -7.25 -3.59
C VAL A 35 1.17 -8.43 -4.49
N THR A 36 -0.07 -8.51 -4.95
CA THR A 36 -0.55 -9.60 -5.80
C THR A 36 -0.77 -9.19 -7.25
N TRP A 37 -1.07 -7.91 -7.47
CA TRP A 37 -1.40 -7.39 -8.79
C TRP A 37 -1.07 -5.90 -8.85
N VAL A 38 -0.53 -5.46 -9.98
CA VAL A 38 -0.27 -4.03 -10.24
C VAL A 38 -0.80 -3.71 -11.63
N ASN A 39 -1.60 -2.65 -11.74
CA ASN A 39 -2.12 -2.18 -13.02
C ASN A 39 -2.12 -0.65 -13.09
N THR A 40 -2.70 -0.09 -14.15
CA THR A 40 -2.72 1.35 -14.36
C THR A 40 -3.60 2.11 -13.37
N GLN A 41 -4.47 1.44 -12.65
CA GLN A 41 -5.42 2.06 -11.72
C GLN A 41 -4.96 1.99 -10.27
N GLY A 42 -4.17 1.00 -9.92
CA GLY A 42 -3.74 0.79 -8.55
C GLY A 42 -3.01 -0.52 -8.37
N PHE A 43 -2.92 -0.97 -7.12
CA PHE A 43 -2.35 -2.26 -6.82
C PHE A 43 -3.16 -2.98 -5.74
N TYR A 44 -3.04 -4.31 -5.73
CA TYR A 44 -3.78 -5.18 -4.83
C TYR A 44 -2.81 -5.85 -3.87
N THR A 45 -3.25 -6.03 -2.62
CA THR A 45 -2.45 -6.69 -1.60
C THR A 45 -3.27 -7.71 -0.82
N LYS A 46 -2.60 -8.77 -0.38
CA LYS A 46 -3.11 -9.72 0.60
C LYS A 46 -2.35 -9.59 1.90
N THR A 47 -3.03 -9.82 3.02
CA THR A 47 -2.38 -9.85 4.31
C THR A 47 -1.70 -11.20 4.51
N LEU A 48 -0.43 -11.14 4.94
CA LEU A 48 0.34 -12.33 5.30
C LEU A 48 0.32 -12.53 6.81
N ASN A 49 0.43 -11.44 7.57
CA ASN A 49 0.50 -11.50 9.01
C ASN A 49 -0.07 -10.19 9.62
N PRO A 50 -1.13 -10.25 10.42
CA PRO A 50 -2.01 -11.41 10.55
C PRO A 50 -2.84 -11.65 9.28
N PRO A 51 -3.15 -12.89 8.92
CA PRO A 51 -3.98 -13.16 7.75
C PRO A 51 -5.42 -12.68 7.95
N ASP A 52 -6.00 -12.11 6.91
CA ASP A 52 -7.39 -11.66 6.90
C ASP A 52 -8.11 -12.33 5.72
N PRO A 53 -8.86 -13.42 5.97
CA PRO A 53 -9.50 -14.19 4.89
C PRO A 53 -10.50 -13.37 4.06
N LYS A 54 -11.23 -12.45 4.67
CA LYS A 54 -12.20 -11.61 3.94
C LYS A 54 -11.50 -10.65 3.00
N LEU A 55 -10.47 -9.97 3.49
CA LEU A 55 -9.68 -9.05 2.69
C LEU A 55 -8.98 -9.80 1.55
N ASN A 56 -8.42 -10.96 1.86
CA ASN A 56 -7.65 -11.75 0.90
C ASN A 56 -8.53 -12.37 -0.19
N ALA A 57 -9.81 -12.62 0.10
CA ALA A 57 -10.77 -13.15 -0.87
C ALA A 57 -11.36 -12.06 -1.77
N ALA A 58 -11.22 -10.79 -1.42
CA ALA A 58 -11.76 -9.69 -2.20
C ALA A 58 -11.12 -9.62 -3.59
N ASN A 59 -11.84 -9.01 -4.53
CA ASN A 59 -11.36 -8.78 -5.90
C ASN A 59 -10.85 -10.07 -6.56
N GLU A 60 -11.67 -11.10 -6.52
CA GLU A 60 -11.38 -12.41 -7.13
C GLU A 60 -10.12 -13.06 -6.55
N GLY A 61 -9.88 -12.85 -5.27
CA GLY A 61 -8.73 -13.42 -4.57
C GLY A 61 -7.44 -12.62 -4.72
N ARG A 62 -7.50 -11.42 -5.30
CA ARG A 62 -6.33 -10.54 -5.40
C ARG A 62 -6.07 -9.74 -4.14
N GLY A 63 -7.06 -9.65 -3.25
CA GLY A 63 -6.97 -8.89 -2.01
C GLY A 63 -7.52 -7.47 -2.12
N ALA A 64 -7.11 -6.60 -1.22
CA ALA A 64 -7.57 -5.22 -1.20
C ALA A 64 -6.85 -4.38 -2.23
N ILE A 65 -7.60 -3.49 -2.89
CA ILE A 65 -7.05 -2.53 -3.85
C ILE A 65 -6.68 -1.22 -3.15
N LEU A 66 -5.56 -0.63 -3.58
CA LEU A 66 -5.23 0.76 -3.30
C LEU A 66 -5.06 1.49 -4.64
N TRP A 67 -5.89 2.50 -4.85
CA TRP A 67 -5.88 3.25 -6.11
C TRP A 67 -4.70 4.21 -6.17
N TRP A 68 -4.09 4.35 -7.37
CA TRP A 68 -3.04 5.36 -7.56
C TRP A 68 -3.58 6.77 -7.38
N GLY A 69 -4.72 7.08 -7.97
CA GLY A 69 -5.27 8.42 -7.93
C GLY A 69 -4.31 9.45 -8.53
N ALA A 70 -4.27 10.62 -7.92
CA ALA A 70 -3.43 11.73 -8.37
C ALA A 70 -2.21 11.89 -7.45
N ALA A 71 -1.11 12.40 -8.00
CA ALA A 71 0.11 12.62 -7.21
C ALA A 71 -0.13 13.50 -5.97
N ARG A 72 -1.05 14.45 -6.04
CA ARG A 72 -1.37 15.34 -4.91
C ARG A 72 -2.00 14.62 -3.71
N THR A 73 -2.51 13.40 -3.90
CA THR A 73 -3.08 12.61 -2.80
C THR A 73 -2.05 11.70 -2.14
N TRP A 74 -0.79 11.85 -2.49
CA TRP A 74 0.30 11.08 -1.91
C TRP A 74 1.30 11.97 -1.22
N GLU A 75 1.95 11.41 -0.20
CA GLU A 75 3.05 12.02 0.50
C GLU A 75 4.11 10.96 0.74
N PHE A 76 5.39 11.30 0.54
CA PHE A 76 6.51 10.37 0.70
C PHE A 76 7.50 10.99 1.67
N GLU A 77 7.73 10.29 2.78
CA GLU A 77 8.60 10.78 3.84
C GLU A 77 9.37 9.61 4.46
N ASP A 78 10.69 9.69 4.46
CA ASP A 78 11.57 8.68 5.06
C ASP A 78 11.28 7.24 4.60
N GLY A 79 10.96 7.07 3.33
CA GLY A 79 10.64 5.76 2.76
C GLY A 79 9.23 5.27 3.06
N VAL A 80 8.42 6.07 3.76
CA VAL A 80 7.01 5.75 4.01
C VAL A 80 6.17 6.38 2.90
N CYS A 81 5.34 5.56 2.26
CA CYS A 81 4.41 5.98 1.22
C CYS A 81 3.04 6.19 1.87
N LYS A 82 2.50 7.39 1.78
CA LYS A 82 1.22 7.74 2.40
C LYS A 82 0.20 8.11 1.32
N SER A 83 -0.92 7.41 1.30
CA SER A 83 -2.03 7.67 0.40
C SER A 83 -3.18 8.31 1.15
N TYR A 84 -3.75 9.38 0.58
CA TYR A 84 -4.85 10.14 1.17
C TYR A 84 -6.05 10.19 0.24
N THR A 85 -7.24 10.40 0.81
CA THR A 85 -8.48 10.52 0.02
C THR A 85 -8.48 11.80 -0.81
N TYR A 86 -7.93 12.89 -0.23
CA TYR A 86 -7.91 14.20 -0.85
C TYR A 86 -6.50 14.79 -0.84
N GLY A 87 -6.32 15.91 -1.55
CA GLY A 87 -5.05 16.63 -1.53
C GLY A 87 -4.71 17.26 -0.18
N GLU A 88 -5.68 17.37 0.74
CA GLU A 88 -5.45 17.80 2.11
C GLU A 88 -5.02 16.59 2.94
N HIS A 89 -3.79 16.61 3.46
CA HIS A 89 -3.18 15.48 4.14
C HIS A 89 -3.39 15.59 5.65
N THR A 90 -4.41 14.92 6.15
CA THR A 90 -4.74 14.89 7.58
C THR A 90 -4.92 13.45 8.05
N ALA A 91 -5.00 13.27 9.36
CA ALA A 91 -5.26 11.95 9.94
C ALA A 91 -6.62 11.39 9.46
N GLU A 92 -7.61 12.27 9.25
CA GLU A 92 -8.94 11.85 8.81
C GLU A 92 -8.99 11.46 7.33
N THR A 93 -8.08 11.99 6.52
CA THR A 93 -8.03 11.69 5.08
C THR A 93 -7.06 10.58 4.72
N LEU A 94 -6.25 10.12 5.67
CA LEU A 94 -5.31 9.03 5.43
C LEU A 94 -6.02 7.73 5.09
N ILE A 95 -5.66 7.13 3.97
CA ILE A 95 -6.14 5.79 3.59
C ILE A 95 -5.16 4.74 4.11
N MET A 96 -3.90 4.81 3.70
CA MET A 96 -2.88 3.87 4.12
C MET A 96 -1.49 4.50 4.05
N ALA A 97 -0.70 4.28 5.07
CA ALA A 97 0.73 4.57 5.07
C ALA A 97 1.46 3.24 5.13
N PHE A 98 2.44 3.04 4.25
CA PHE A 98 3.15 1.77 4.19
C PHE A 98 4.61 1.98 3.79
N ARG A 99 5.42 0.99 4.12
CA ARG A 99 6.81 0.91 3.71
C ARG A 99 6.98 -0.30 2.82
N VAL A 100 7.57 -0.10 1.65
CA VAL A 100 7.95 -1.21 0.77
C VAL A 100 9.19 -1.87 1.37
N LEU A 101 9.09 -3.16 1.67
CA LEU A 101 10.21 -3.90 2.23
C LEU A 101 11.13 -4.32 1.09
N GLU A 102 12.42 -4.04 1.25
CA GLU A 102 13.40 -4.48 0.28
C GLU A 102 13.51 -5.99 0.32
N LYS A 103 13.59 -6.58 -0.87
CA LYS A 103 13.84 -8.00 -0.98
C LYS A 103 15.26 -8.24 -0.52
N GLU A 104 15.44 -9.05 0.52
CA GLU A 104 16.77 -9.42 0.94
C GLU A 104 17.50 -10.09 -0.22
N ALA A 105 18.73 -9.68 -0.44
CA ALA A 105 19.59 -10.34 -1.41
C ALA A 105 19.81 -11.77 -0.94
N ALA A 106 19.29 -12.70 -1.69
CA ALA A 106 19.48 -14.11 -1.40
C ALA A 106 20.95 -14.48 -1.60
#